data_140fc405efcd26fe367006f7e4759d6a
#
_entry.id   140fc405efcd26fe367006f7e4759d6a
#
_cell.length_a   1.000
_cell.length_b   1.000
_cell.length_c   1.000
_cell.angle_alpha   90.00
_cell.angle_beta   90.00
_cell.angle_gamma   90.00
#
_symmetry.space_group_name_H-M   'P 1'
#
loop_
_entity.id
_entity.type
_entity.pdbx_description
1 polymer ?
#
loop_
_entity_poly.entity_id
_entity_poly.type
_entity_poly.pdbx_seq_one_letter_code
_entity_poly.pdbx_strand_id
1 'polypeptide(L)'
;MIIQQQDYDIIQQRIINRYLKVNLLDFDYAVVDELSGNVMSFDVSVDADSDIRRTCNVEIVVTDSSFDIKAGSKIWLDKMIQPYIGIENIRTGEIQWYNQGIYLINDPSWQYDAATNTLSFSAVDLMAKLTGLRNGALTGVPYVIPQGSSVREAIITCLGLAGFTKYVVEDCKRRDGNVQEVPYEIKIEQGGTVYDILTALRDILPQYQMYFDVDGVFHYEYIPTGEDAPVLLDDNVLPKIVQRESINTSFESVKNYIEVWGRNHDIVNYPSEITIDGGAITVKIAALPELPANTMIGFTPNADITDTAITIKVVSNNVSGGTVTHEAMPLLDGSGQPVKNLAKDVYWVANVQEVNGVKSWLFMGHQQARAIWQDDNPDSPFYTGGSVGIIREVLYGGDYDNITSDELALERAKLEIYWKCRLNDTLSMGMLPIPWLDVNTVIEHAVKGGTTTERYMIKSFSADYGDVGGMDVNAMTLYPYYPPY
;
A
#
# COMPACT_ATOMS: atom_id res chain seq x y z
N MET A 1 -9.72 20.86 3.70
CA MET A 1 -10.97 21.67 3.87
C MET A 1 -11.70 21.21 5.13
N ILE A 2 -12.26 22.12 5.95
CA ILE A 2 -13.09 21.74 7.12
C ILE A 2 -14.54 21.72 6.66
N ILE A 3 -15.16 20.53 6.64
CA ILE A 3 -16.56 20.34 6.24
C ILE A 3 -17.47 20.81 7.36
N GLN A 4 -18.43 21.64 7.02
CA GLN A 4 -19.38 22.26 7.92
C GLN A 4 -20.81 21.69 7.69
N GLN A 5 -21.72 21.90 8.61
CA GLN A 5 -23.12 21.49 8.44
C GLN A 5 -23.76 22.08 7.18
N GLN A 6 -23.36 23.29 6.80
CA GLN A 6 -23.83 23.95 5.59
C GLN A 6 -23.48 23.16 4.32
N ASP A 7 -22.32 22.49 4.27
CA ASP A 7 -21.90 21.68 3.10
C ASP A 7 -22.84 20.48 2.96
N TYR A 8 -23.20 19.81 4.07
CA TYR A 8 -24.17 18.72 4.04
C TYR A 8 -25.58 19.19 3.64
N ASP A 9 -25.99 20.39 4.06
CA ASP A 9 -27.30 20.94 3.72
C ASP A 9 -27.39 21.26 2.22
N ILE A 10 -26.30 21.76 1.61
CA ILE A 10 -26.22 22.11 0.19
C ILE A 10 -26.41 20.89 -0.71
N ILE A 11 -25.75 19.76 -0.42
CA ILE A 11 -25.88 18.54 -1.25
C ILE A 11 -27.23 17.82 -1.08
N GLN A 12 -28.01 18.13 -0.03
CA GLN A 12 -29.31 17.57 0.23
C GLN A 12 -30.46 18.43 -0.31
N GLN A 13 -30.17 19.49 -1.05
CA GLN A 13 -31.19 20.36 -1.66
C GLN A 13 -31.99 19.60 -2.73
N ARG A 14 -33.25 19.95 -2.90
CA ARG A 14 -34.11 19.36 -3.94
C ARG A 14 -33.69 19.74 -5.37
N ILE A 15 -33.10 20.91 -5.51
CA ILE A 15 -32.57 21.43 -6.76
C ILE A 15 -31.12 21.76 -6.51
N ILE A 16 -30.22 21.27 -7.35
CA ILE A 16 -28.79 21.52 -7.25
C ILE A 16 -28.38 22.25 -8.53
N ASN A 17 -28.14 23.56 -8.41
CA ASN A 17 -27.51 24.36 -9.46
C ASN A 17 -26.01 24.23 -9.33
N ARG A 18 -25.34 23.78 -10.41
CA ARG A 18 -23.89 23.55 -10.45
C ARG A 18 -23.23 24.57 -11.38
N TYR A 19 -22.01 24.95 -11.01
CA TYR A 19 -21.16 25.85 -11.77
C TYR A 19 -19.78 25.23 -11.88
N LEU A 20 -19.18 25.31 -13.05
CA LEU A 20 -17.86 24.77 -13.32
C LEU A 20 -16.86 25.90 -13.49
N LYS A 21 -15.68 25.73 -12.91
CA LYS A 21 -14.56 26.62 -13.06
C LYS A 21 -13.27 25.83 -13.13
N VAL A 22 -12.37 26.18 -14.04
CA VAL A 22 -11.03 25.58 -14.11
C VAL A 22 -10.01 26.72 -14.12
N ASN A 23 -9.22 26.81 -13.07
CA ASN A 23 -8.07 27.70 -13.02
C ASN A 23 -6.90 27.07 -13.78
N LEU A 24 -6.13 27.90 -14.48
CA LEU A 24 -4.81 27.55 -14.99
C LEU A 24 -3.75 28.03 -14.00
N LEU A 25 -2.85 27.15 -13.61
CA LEU A 25 -1.77 27.44 -12.69
C LEU A 25 -0.43 27.30 -13.41
N ASP A 26 0.57 28.07 -12.99
CA ASP A 26 1.97 27.77 -13.25
C ASP A 26 2.53 26.73 -12.24
N PHE A 27 3.80 26.38 -12.39
CA PHE A 27 4.44 25.41 -11.49
C PHE A 27 4.77 25.95 -10.08
N ASP A 28 4.59 27.24 -9.86
CA ASP A 28 4.65 27.89 -8.53
C ASP A 28 3.27 27.92 -7.85
N TYR A 29 2.26 27.27 -8.45
CA TYR A 29 0.86 27.23 -8.00
C TYR A 29 0.15 28.61 -8.07
N ALA A 30 0.68 29.57 -8.79
CA ALA A 30 0.01 30.84 -9.01
C ALA A 30 -1.04 30.69 -10.12
N VAL A 31 -2.23 31.27 -9.90
CA VAL A 31 -3.28 31.33 -10.93
C VAL A 31 -2.83 32.30 -12.00
N VAL A 32 -2.62 31.82 -13.20
CA VAL A 32 -2.20 32.64 -14.36
C VAL A 32 -3.34 32.96 -15.31
N ASP A 33 -4.41 32.17 -15.30
CA ASP A 33 -5.63 32.38 -16.09
C ASP A 33 -6.79 31.53 -15.53
N GLU A 34 -7.97 31.72 -16.08
CA GLU A 34 -9.18 30.96 -15.76
C GLU A 34 -9.91 30.58 -17.06
N LEU A 35 -10.38 29.31 -17.13
CA LEU A 35 -11.14 28.78 -18.27
C LEU A 35 -12.67 28.93 -18.09
N SER A 36 -13.12 29.77 -17.14
CA SER A 36 -14.55 29.98 -16.86
C SER A 36 -15.30 30.43 -18.11
N GLY A 37 -16.49 29.89 -18.28
CA GLY A 37 -17.33 30.13 -19.43
C GLY A 37 -16.98 29.29 -20.70
N ASN A 38 -15.83 28.64 -20.71
CA ASN A 38 -15.47 27.72 -21.78
C ASN A 38 -15.60 26.26 -21.35
N VAL A 39 -15.64 25.93 -20.05
CA VAL A 39 -15.73 24.57 -19.54
C VAL A 39 -17.14 24.04 -19.77
N MET A 40 -17.25 22.97 -20.52
CA MET A 40 -18.52 22.25 -20.75
C MET A 40 -18.75 21.20 -19.67
N SER A 41 -17.74 20.43 -19.39
CA SER A 41 -17.77 19.37 -18.40
C SER A 41 -16.36 19.05 -17.88
N PHE A 42 -16.29 18.46 -16.73
CA PHE A 42 -15.14 17.68 -16.31
C PHE A 42 -15.59 16.50 -15.45
N ASP A 43 -14.82 15.46 -15.46
CA ASP A 43 -14.94 14.32 -14.56
C ASP A 43 -13.66 14.13 -13.76
N VAL A 44 -13.79 13.57 -12.56
CA VAL A 44 -12.68 13.24 -11.67
C VAL A 44 -12.82 11.79 -11.26
N SER A 45 -11.75 11.03 -11.41
CA SER A 45 -11.64 9.67 -10.91
C SER A 45 -10.55 9.59 -9.86
N VAL A 46 -10.84 8.92 -8.75
CA VAL A 46 -9.92 8.75 -7.63
C VAL A 46 -9.89 7.28 -7.23
N ASP A 47 -8.70 6.71 -7.11
CA ASP A 47 -8.49 5.32 -6.73
C ASP A 47 -7.35 5.23 -5.70
N ALA A 48 -7.67 4.68 -4.53
CA ALA A 48 -6.72 4.55 -3.42
C ALA A 48 -5.54 3.64 -3.73
N ASP A 49 -5.75 2.67 -4.61
CA ASP A 49 -4.78 1.61 -4.92
C ASP A 49 -3.98 1.91 -6.20
N SER A 50 -4.24 3.05 -6.86
CA SER A 50 -3.51 3.51 -8.05
C SER A 50 -2.28 4.34 -7.67
N ASP A 51 -1.18 4.15 -8.42
CA ASP A 51 0.04 4.95 -8.28
C ASP A 51 -0.22 6.45 -8.51
N ILE A 52 -1.01 6.77 -9.52
CA ILE A 52 -1.56 8.11 -9.77
C ILE A 52 -3.00 8.08 -9.26
N ARG A 53 -3.19 8.58 -8.04
CA ARG A 53 -4.46 8.45 -7.33
C ARG A 53 -5.61 9.17 -8.02
N ARG A 54 -5.33 10.36 -8.60
CA ARG A 54 -6.36 11.24 -9.16
C ARG A 54 -6.11 11.49 -10.64
N THR A 55 -7.19 11.35 -11.42
CA THR A 55 -7.22 11.75 -12.83
C THR A 55 -8.42 12.63 -13.09
N CYS A 56 -8.31 13.49 -14.08
CA CYS A 56 -9.38 14.39 -14.48
C CYS A 56 -9.42 14.47 -16.01
N ASN A 57 -10.62 14.42 -16.59
CA ASN A 57 -10.82 14.77 -18.00
C ASN A 57 -11.63 16.07 -18.07
N VAL A 58 -11.23 16.95 -18.95
CA VAL A 58 -11.87 18.26 -19.12
C VAL A 58 -12.27 18.45 -20.58
N GLU A 59 -13.48 18.94 -20.80
CA GLU A 59 -13.97 19.36 -22.12
C GLU A 59 -14.29 20.85 -22.11
N ILE A 60 -13.76 21.57 -23.07
CA ILE A 60 -13.95 23.01 -23.23
C ILE A 60 -14.40 23.39 -24.63
N VAL A 61 -15.15 24.47 -24.75
CA VAL A 61 -15.45 25.12 -26.03
C VAL A 61 -14.27 26.00 -26.43
N VAL A 62 -13.78 25.83 -27.64
CA VAL A 62 -12.72 26.66 -28.21
C VAL A 62 -13.34 27.91 -28.83
N THR A 63 -13.02 29.05 -28.26
CA THR A 63 -13.58 30.35 -28.72
C THR A 63 -12.57 31.15 -29.55
N ASP A 64 -11.28 30.91 -29.35
CA ASP A 64 -10.22 31.65 -30.03
C ASP A 64 -8.91 30.90 -30.06
N SER A 65 -7.87 31.44 -30.70
CA SER A 65 -6.57 30.83 -30.91
C SER A 65 -5.70 30.73 -29.62
N SER A 66 -6.16 31.26 -28.48
CA SER A 66 -5.45 31.10 -27.19
C SER A 66 -5.50 29.63 -26.69
N PHE A 67 -6.46 28.86 -27.21
CA PHE A 67 -6.61 27.43 -26.94
C PHE A 67 -5.87 26.51 -27.91
N ASP A 68 -5.13 27.06 -28.89
CA ASP A 68 -4.31 26.24 -29.76
C ASP A 68 -3.27 25.47 -28.93
N ILE A 69 -2.97 24.24 -29.34
CA ILE A 69 -1.98 23.41 -28.64
C ILE A 69 -0.58 23.83 -29.12
N LYS A 70 0.00 24.84 -28.48
CA LYS A 70 1.33 25.37 -28.82
C LYS A 70 1.99 26.08 -27.63
N ALA A 71 3.30 26.28 -27.69
CA ALA A 71 4.05 27.02 -26.68
C ALA A 71 3.46 28.44 -26.44
N GLY A 72 3.25 28.77 -25.17
CA GLY A 72 2.69 30.07 -24.76
C GLY A 72 1.18 30.17 -24.83
N SER A 73 0.46 29.11 -25.24
CA SER A 73 -1.00 29.04 -25.19
C SER A 73 -1.51 28.63 -23.81
N LYS A 74 -2.85 28.68 -23.62
CA LYS A 74 -3.50 28.22 -22.38
C LYS A 74 -3.28 26.76 -22.13
N ILE A 75 -3.28 25.93 -23.18
CA ILE A 75 -3.12 24.48 -23.09
C ILE A 75 -1.71 24.11 -23.54
N TRP A 76 -0.81 24.07 -22.57
CA TRP A 76 0.59 23.75 -22.81
C TRP A 76 1.25 23.04 -21.63
N LEU A 77 2.42 22.45 -21.86
CA LEU A 77 3.18 21.62 -20.92
C LEU A 77 3.65 22.36 -19.65
N ASP A 78 3.67 23.71 -19.66
CA ASP A 78 4.06 24.56 -18.55
C ASP A 78 2.89 24.97 -17.65
N LYS A 79 1.71 24.40 -17.88
CA LYS A 79 0.50 24.69 -17.13
C LYS A 79 -0.01 23.48 -16.37
N MET A 80 -0.62 23.77 -15.22
CA MET A 80 -1.45 22.85 -14.45
C MET A 80 -2.88 23.38 -14.45
N ILE A 81 -3.83 22.50 -14.17
CA ILE A 81 -5.23 22.87 -14.00
C ILE A 81 -5.67 22.60 -12.56
N GLN A 82 -6.62 23.42 -12.13
CA GLN A 82 -7.31 23.26 -10.86
C GLN A 82 -8.82 23.40 -11.07
N PRO A 83 -9.54 22.30 -11.26
CA PRO A 83 -10.99 22.28 -11.43
C PRO A 83 -11.71 22.57 -10.12
N TYR A 84 -12.81 23.31 -10.20
CA TYR A 84 -13.72 23.58 -9.10
C TYR A 84 -15.14 23.29 -9.52
N ILE A 85 -15.91 22.65 -8.63
CA ILE A 85 -17.36 22.60 -8.70
C ILE A 85 -17.95 23.61 -7.73
N GLY A 86 -18.81 24.47 -8.22
CA GLY A 86 -19.62 25.40 -7.43
C GLY A 86 -21.02 24.85 -7.26
N ILE A 87 -21.55 24.85 -6.05
CA ILE A 87 -22.94 24.50 -5.76
C ILE A 87 -23.61 25.71 -5.14
N GLU A 88 -24.73 26.13 -5.74
CA GLU A 88 -25.51 27.26 -5.23
C GLU A 88 -26.37 26.86 -4.05
N ASN A 89 -26.27 27.61 -2.96
CA ASN A 89 -27.24 27.55 -1.90
C ASN A 89 -28.52 28.29 -2.34
N ILE A 90 -29.57 27.54 -2.68
CA ILE A 90 -30.82 28.11 -3.20
C ILE A 90 -31.54 29.04 -2.25
N ARG A 91 -31.18 29.07 -0.96
CA ARG A 91 -31.78 29.95 0.04
C ARG A 91 -31.10 31.30 0.10
N THR A 92 -29.76 31.31 -0.08
CA THR A 92 -28.95 32.55 0.01
C THR A 92 -28.53 33.08 -1.36
N GLY A 93 -28.51 32.26 -2.39
CA GLY A 93 -27.95 32.56 -3.71
C GLY A 93 -26.43 32.54 -3.76
N GLU A 94 -25.76 32.14 -2.67
CA GLU A 94 -24.30 32.04 -2.61
C GLU A 94 -23.81 30.74 -3.24
N ILE A 95 -22.70 30.80 -3.98
CA ILE A 95 -22.07 29.66 -4.60
C ILE A 95 -20.91 29.21 -3.71
N GLN A 96 -21.02 27.98 -3.21
CA GLN A 96 -19.91 27.33 -2.47
C GLN A 96 -19.04 26.57 -3.45
N TRP A 97 -17.73 26.92 -3.50
CA TRP A 97 -16.76 26.32 -4.40
C TRP A 97 -15.94 25.25 -3.72
N TYR A 98 -15.79 24.10 -4.39
CA TYR A 98 -15.03 22.94 -3.91
C TYR A 98 -13.92 22.61 -4.91
N ASN A 99 -12.68 22.63 -4.42
CA ASN A 99 -11.49 22.24 -5.17
C ASN A 99 -11.51 20.74 -5.45
N GLN A 100 -11.25 20.34 -6.70
CA GLN A 100 -11.25 18.94 -7.12
C GLN A 100 -9.83 18.36 -7.31
N GLY A 101 -8.80 19.16 -7.12
CA GLY A 101 -7.40 18.76 -7.22
C GLY A 101 -6.57 19.66 -8.11
N ILE A 102 -5.26 19.39 -8.13
CA ILE A 102 -4.30 20.03 -9.02
C ILE A 102 -3.72 18.98 -9.95
N TYR A 103 -3.78 19.23 -11.25
CA TYR A 103 -3.43 18.24 -12.27
C TYR A 103 -2.50 18.81 -13.32
N LEU A 104 -1.64 17.95 -13.85
CA LEU A 104 -0.82 18.19 -15.04
C LEU A 104 -1.63 17.85 -16.29
N ILE A 105 -1.69 18.75 -17.25
CA ILE A 105 -2.38 18.51 -18.52
C ILE A 105 -1.67 17.38 -19.28
N ASN A 106 -2.44 16.40 -19.74
CA ASN A 106 -1.97 15.29 -20.55
C ASN A 106 -2.89 15.13 -21.77
N ASP A 107 -2.37 14.57 -22.85
CA ASP A 107 -3.06 14.14 -24.07
C ASP A 107 -4.20 15.05 -24.56
N PRO A 108 -3.92 16.33 -24.90
CA PRO A 108 -4.93 17.20 -25.46
C PRO A 108 -5.36 16.76 -26.87
N SER A 109 -6.69 16.73 -27.10
CA SER A 109 -7.30 16.36 -28.37
C SER A 109 -8.29 17.43 -28.79
N TRP A 110 -8.06 18.01 -29.97
CA TRP A 110 -8.94 19.01 -30.55
C TRP A 110 -9.87 18.39 -31.59
N GLN A 111 -11.16 18.73 -31.53
CA GLN A 111 -12.19 18.29 -32.46
C GLN A 111 -12.99 19.48 -32.98
N TYR A 112 -13.16 19.53 -34.29
CA TYR A 112 -14.00 20.52 -34.95
C TYR A 112 -14.97 19.86 -35.94
N ASP A 113 -16.22 20.26 -35.86
CA ASP A 113 -17.22 20.03 -36.91
C ASP A 113 -18.09 21.28 -37.07
N ALA A 114 -19.10 21.23 -37.96
CA ALA A 114 -19.96 22.38 -38.28
C ALA A 114 -20.82 22.84 -37.07
N ALA A 115 -21.00 22.02 -36.06
CA ALA A 115 -21.81 22.30 -34.89
C ALA A 115 -20.96 22.52 -33.63
N THR A 116 -19.75 21.91 -33.57
CA THR A 116 -18.93 21.89 -32.36
C THR A 116 -17.48 22.27 -32.65
N ASN A 117 -16.90 23.05 -31.74
CA ASN A 117 -15.46 23.36 -31.72
C ASN A 117 -14.98 23.16 -30.30
N THR A 118 -14.53 21.95 -29.99
CA THR A 118 -14.19 21.53 -28.64
C THR A 118 -12.75 21.05 -28.54
N LEU A 119 -12.19 21.21 -27.38
CA LEU A 119 -10.90 20.65 -26.97
C LEU A 119 -11.13 19.83 -25.71
N SER A 120 -10.74 18.59 -25.75
CA SER A 120 -10.73 17.70 -24.58
C SER A 120 -9.30 17.32 -24.23
N PHE A 121 -9.03 17.16 -22.95
CA PHE A 121 -7.75 16.65 -22.47
C PHE A 121 -7.91 15.86 -21.18
N SER A 122 -7.09 14.85 -21.02
CA SER A 122 -6.90 14.18 -19.74
C SER A 122 -5.89 14.97 -18.90
N ALA A 123 -5.96 14.78 -17.61
CA ALA A 123 -5.02 15.37 -16.67
C ALA A 123 -4.77 14.42 -15.51
N VAL A 124 -3.57 14.40 -15.00
CA VAL A 124 -3.09 13.49 -13.97
C VAL A 124 -2.57 14.28 -12.78
N ASP A 125 -2.65 13.73 -11.59
CA ASP A 125 -2.19 14.41 -10.39
C ASP A 125 -0.66 14.63 -10.35
N LEU A 126 -0.18 15.30 -9.32
CA LEU A 126 1.22 15.68 -9.18
C LEU A 126 2.16 14.49 -8.97
N MET A 127 1.65 13.29 -8.66
CA MET A 127 2.44 12.07 -8.57
C MET A 127 3.16 11.77 -9.90
N ALA A 128 2.58 12.19 -11.04
CA ALA A 128 3.21 12.09 -12.35
C ALA A 128 4.57 12.79 -12.47
N LYS A 129 4.89 13.73 -11.57
CA LYS A 129 6.23 14.33 -11.46
C LYS A 129 7.23 13.47 -10.71
N LEU A 130 6.81 12.40 -10.08
CA LEU A 130 7.64 11.47 -9.30
C LEU A 130 7.81 10.14 -10.02
N THR A 131 6.82 9.69 -10.80
CA THR A 131 6.77 8.38 -11.46
C THR A 131 7.57 8.28 -12.75
N GLY A 132 8.22 9.34 -13.20
CA GLY A 132 8.89 9.39 -14.50
C GLY A 132 8.00 9.79 -15.68
N LEU A 133 6.66 9.87 -15.49
CA LEU A 133 5.73 10.25 -16.56
C LEU A 133 5.98 11.69 -17.05
N ARG A 134 6.21 12.62 -16.15
CA ARG A 134 6.54 14.02 -16.45
C ARG A 134 7.92 14.44 -15.97
N ASN A 135 8.37 13.87 -14.88
CA ASN A 135 9.67 14.06 -14.25
C ASN A 135 9.87 12.94 -13.22
N GLY A 136 10.92 13.05 -12.38
CA GLY A 136 11.17 12.11 -11.30
C GLY A 136 12.17 11.01 -11.65
N ALA A 137 12.66 10.96 -12.89
CA ALA A 137 13.73 10.02 -13.25
C ALA A 137 15.02 10.36 -12.51
N LEU A 138 15.65 9.36 -11.91
CA LEU A 138 16.94 9.48 -11.23
C LEU A 138 18.06 9.50 -12.28
N THR A 139 18.94 10.49 -12.17
CA THR A 139 20.08 10.65 -13.08
C THR A 139 21.40 10.41 -12.34
N GLY A 140 22.36 9.80 -13.03
CA GLY A 140 23.72 9.62 -12.50
C GLY A 140 23.94 8.27 -11.84
N VAL A 141 24.44 8.28 -10.60
CA VAL A 141 24.73 7.07 -9.83
C VAL A 141 23.44 6.53 -9.16
N PRO A 142 23.41 5.24 -8.78
CA PRO A 142 22.30 4.70 -8.00
C PRO A 142 22.02 5.51 -6.73
N TYR A 143 20.75 5.68 -6.39
CA TYR A 143 20.35 6.33 -5.17
C TYR A 143 20.33 5.32 -4.03
N VAL A 144 20.96 5.67 -2.90
CA VAL A 144 21.10 4.75 -1.76
C VAL A 144 20.59 5.42 -0.48
N ILE A 145 19.73 4.72 0.24
CA ILE A 145 19.31 5.07 1.59
C ILE A 145 19.91 4.03 2.53
N PRO A 146 20.80 4.43 3.45
CA PRO A 146 21.41 3.49 4.39
C PRO A 146 20.42 2.87 5.37
N GLN A 147 20.68 1.64 5.79
CA GLN A 147 20.01 1.03 6.94
C GLN A 147 20.10 1.94 8.18
N GLY A 148 19.05 2.01 9.00
CA GLY A 148 18.96 2.85 10.18
C GLY A 148 18.63 4.32 9.89
N SER A 149 18.38 4.68 8.62
CA SER A 149 17.90 6.02 8.28
C SER A 149 16.45 6.22 8.76
N SER A 150 16.11 7.47 9.09
CA SER A 150 14.70 7.83 9.34
C SER A 150 13.89 7.74 8.05
N VAL A 151 12.79 6.97 8.05
CA VAL A 151 11.87 6.86 6.91
C VAL A 151 11.31 8.23 6.56
N ARG A 152 10.87 8.99 7.57
CA ARG A 152 10.31 10.33 7.40
C ARG A 152 11.29 11.29 6.71
N GLU A 153 12.52 11.38 7.21
CA GLU A 153 13.53 12.29 6.64
C GLU A 153 13.98 11.85 5.23
N ALA A 154 13.99 10.55 4.97
CA ALA A 154 14.27 10.02 3.64
C ALA A 154 13.18 10.44 2.63
N ILE A 155 11.89 10.32 3.01
CA ILE A 155 10.77 10.79 2.18
C ILE A 155 10.89 12.29 1.90
N ILE A 156 11.11 13.11 2.93
CA ILE A 156 11.26 14.57 2.78
C ILE A 156 12.42 14.92 1.84
N THR A 157 13.54 14.22 1.96
CA THR A 157 14.70 14.41 1.07
C THR A 157 14.35 14.08 -0.38
N CYS A 158 13.64 12.98 -0.61
CA CYS A 158 13.21 12.57 -1.95
C CYS A 158 12.23 13.57 -2.57
N LEU A 159 11.30 14.10 -1.80
CA LEU A 159 10.40 15.16 -2.26
C LEU A 159 11.17 16.43 -2.65
N GLY A 160 12.18 16.79 -1.87
CA GLY A 160 13.07 17.91 -2.17
C GLY A 160 13.84 17.74 -3.48
N LEU A 161 14.29 16.50 -3.82
CA LEU A 161 14.93 16.21 -5.10
C LEU A 161 13.99 16.46 -6.30
N ALA A 162 12.71 16.24 -6.12
CA ALA A 162 11.68 16.48 -7.14
C ALA A 162 11.13 17.93 -7.11
N GLY A 163 11.61 18.78 -6.19
CA GLY A 163 11.21 20.17 -6.04
C GLY A 163 9.92 20.40 -5.26
N PHE A 164 9.43 19.40 -4.53
CA PHE A 164 8.26 19.56 -3.68
C PHE A 164 8.63 20.10 -2.29
N THR A 165 7.91 21.14 -1.87
CA THR A 165 8.10 21.79 -0.56
C THR A 165 6.85 21.77 0.32
N LYS A 166 5.70 21.39 -0.24
CA LYS A 166 4.43 21.27 0.46
C LYS A 166 4.16 19.80 0.77
N TYR A 167 4.29 19.43 2.03
CA TYR A 167 4.08 18.05 2.45
C TYR A 167 3.64 17.93 3.92
N VAL A 168 2.92 16.86 4.20
CA VAL A 168 2.62 16.33 5.54
C VAL A 168 3.17 14.92 5.56
N VAL A 169 4.22 14.67 6.33
CA VAL A 169 4.88 13.38 6.43
C VAL A 169 4.90 12.96 7.88
N GLU A 170 4.16 11.90 8.21
CA GLU A 170 4.13 11.33 9.54
C GLU A 170 5.38 10.48 9.81
N ASP A 171 5.66 10.20 11.08
CA ASP A 171 6.64 9.19 11.44
C ASP A 171 6.10 7.81 11.08
N CYS A 172 6.95 6.99 10.46
CA CYS A 172 6.64 5.58 10.21
C CYS A 172 6.61 4.83 11.53
N LYS A 173 5.45 4.48 12.04
CA LYS A 173 5.29 3.82 13.34
C LYS A 173 4.75 2.41 13.17
N ARG A 174 5.33 1.49 13.91
CA ARG A 174 4.77 0.17 14.14
C ARG A 174 3.51 0.28 14.99
N ARG A 175 2.75 -0.79 15.06
CA ARG A 175 1.54 -0.85 15.87
C ARG A 175 1.79 -0.66 17.39
N ASP A 176 2.94 -1.05 17.88
CA ASP A 176 3.39 -0.80 19.27
C ASP A 176 3.72 0.66 19.56
N GLY A 177 3.61 1.56 18.55
CA GLY A 177 3.92 2.97 18.62
C GLY A 177 5.40 3.33 18.44
N ASN A 178 6.28 2.33 18.32
CA ASN A 178 7.68 2.57 18.06
C ASN A 178 7.93 3.04 16.63
N VAL A 179 8.80 4.04 16.47
CA VAL A 179 9.19 4.52 15.14
C VAL A 179 10.03 3.45 14.44
N GLN A 180 9.63 3.13 13.22
CA GLN A 180 10.36 2.22 12.35
C GLN A 180 11.38 3.00 11.54
N GLU A 181 12.65 2.66 11.70
CA GLU A 181 13.73 3.10 10.82
C GLU A 181 13.79 2.21 9.58
N VAL A 182 14.55 2.65 8.58
CA VAL A 182 14.82 1.86 7.37
C VAL A 182 15.56 0.57 7.78
N PRO A 183 14.96 -0.60 7.63
CA PRO A 183 15.50 -1.84 8.22
C PRO A 183 16.63 -2.47 7.40
N TYR A 184 16.86 -1.99 6.18
CA TYR A 184 17.89 -2.47 5.24
C TYR A 184 18.31 -1.34 4.30
N GLU A 185 19.45 -1.49 3.62
CA GLU A 185 19.85 -0.54 2.59
C GLU A 185 18.87 -0.58 1.40
N ILE A 186 18.25 0.55 1.09
CA ILE A 186 17.43 0.71 -0.10
C ILE A 186 18.32 1.29 -1.20
N LYS A 187 18.41 0.58 -2.32
CA LYS A 187 19.19 0.99 -3.48
C LYS A 187 18.30 0.97 -4.72
N ILE A 188 18.15 2.13 -5.33
CA ILE A 188 17.46 2.27 -6.62
C ILE A 188 18.50 2.49 -7.70
N GLU A 189 18.51 1.62 -8.69
CA GLU A 189 19.47 1.63 -9.78
C GLU A 189 19.21 2.78 -10.76
N GLN A 190 20.16 2.99 -11.67
CA GLN A 190 20.04 3.99 -12.73
C GLN A 190 18.79 3.73 -13.59
N GLY A 191 18.06 4.78 -13.88
CA GLY A 191 16.80 4.71 -14.64
C GLY A 191 15.56 4.47 -13.77
N GLY A 192 15.71 4.25 -12.46
CA GLY A 192 14.61 4.29 -11.53
C GLY A 192 14.11 5.72 -11.30
N THR A 193 13.06 5.84 -10.53
CA THR A 193 12.33 7.08 -10.27
C THR A 193 12.34 7.46 -8.79
N VAL A 194 12.01 8.71 -8.49
CA VAL A 194 11.74 9.14 -7.10
C VAL A 194 10.58 8.35 -6.52
N TYR A 195 9.60 8.01 -7.33
CA TYR A 195 8.46 7.18 -6.93
C TYR A 195 8.90 5.79 -6.47
N ASP A 196 9.86 5.14 -7.13
CA ASP A 196 10.38 3.84 -6.72
C ASP A 196 11.02 3.90 -5.33
N ILE A 197 11.71 5.01 -5.01
CA ILE A 197 12.27 5.22 -3.67
C ILE A 197 11.14 5.38 -2.64
N LEU A 198 10.15 6.22 -2.94
CA LEU A 198 9.02 6.48 -2.05
C LEU A 198 8.19 5.22 -1.81
N THR A 199 8.00 4.40 -2.84
CA THR A 199 7.32 3.10 -2.74
C THR A 199 8.09 2.15 -1.84
N ALA A 200 9.40 2.02 -2.03
CA ALA A 200 10.24 1.17 -1.18
C ALA A 200 10.22 1.63 0.31
N LEU A 201 10.13 2.94 0.56
CA LEU A 201 9.99 3.49 1.91
C LEU A 201 8.59 3.25 2.50
N ARG A 202 7.53 3.38 1.70
CA ARG A 202 6.16 3.09 2.11
C ARG A 202 5.99 1.61 2.47
N ASP A 203 6.56 0.73 1.66
CA ASP A 203 6.38 -0.72 1.77
C ASP A 203 7.13 -1.35 2.96
N ILE A 204 7.97 -0.57 3.67
CA ILE A 204 8.52 -0.98 4.96
C ILE A 204 7.39 -1.32 5.94
N LEU A 205 6.36 -0.45 6.01
CA LEU A 205 5.10 -0.71 6.72
C LEU A 205 3.93 -0.38 5.80
N PRO A 206 3.33 -1.37 5.11
CA PRO A 206 2.36 -1.15 4.04
C PRO A 206 0.99 -0.61 4.48
N GLN A 207 0.79 -0.38 5.78
CA GLN A 207 -0.38 0.33 6.31
C GLN A 207 -0.30 1.85 6.13
N TYR A 208 0.75 2.37 5.50
CA TYR A 208 0.88 3.78 5.15
C TYR A 208 0.50 4.01 3.69
N GLN A 209 -0.08 5.17 3.43
CA GLN A 209 -0.40 5.66 2.10
C GLN A 209 0.44 6.88 1.76
N MET A 210 0.63 7.10 0.47
CA MET A 210 1.22 8.33 -0.05
C MET A 210 0.40 8.86 -1.23
N TYR A 211 0.15 10.16 -1.25
CA TYR A 211 -0.67 10.79 -2.28
C TYR A 211 -0.52 12.32 -2.25
N PHE A 212 -1.04 12.96 -3.28
CA PHE A 212 -1.27 14.40 -3.27
C PHE A 212 -2.75 14.68 -2.98
N ASP A 213 -3.03 15.59 -2.05
CA ASP A 213 -4.38 16.05 -1.78
C ASP A 213 -4.87 17.04 -2.85
N VAL A 214 -6.10 17.53 -2.70
CA VAL A 214 -6.71 18.49 -3.64
C VAL A 214 -6.00 19.85 -3.69
N ASP A 215 -5.23 20.20 -2.67
CA ASP A 215 -4.47 21.45 -2.59
C ASP A 215 -3.01 21.29 -3.06
N GLY A 216 -2.66 20.08 -3.57
CA GLY A 216 -1.33 19.76 -4.07
C GLY A 216 -0.28 19.58 -2.96
N VAL A 217 -0.72 19.23 -1.76
CA VAL A 217 0.15 18.87 -0.65
C VAL A 217 0.40 17.37 -0.70
N PHE A 218 1.67 16.96 -0.63
CA PHE A 218 2.02 15.53 -0.52
C PHE A 218 1.75 15.04 0.89
N HIS A 219 1.11 13.87 0.99
CA HIS A 219 0.84 13.20 2.26
C HIS A 219 1.55 11.84 2.31
N TYR A 220 2.15 11.54 3.45
CA TYR A 220 2.51 10.20 3.88
C TYR A 220 1.93 10.00 5.27
N GLU A 221 0.93 9.14 5.38
CA GLU A 221 0.13 9.00 6.59
C GLU A 221 -0.40 7.58 6.75
N TYR A 222 -0.74 7.22 7.99
CA TYR A 222 -1.33 5.94 8.31
C TYR A 222 -2.75 5.81 7.72
N ILE A 223 -3.07 4.64 7.16
CA ILE A 223 -4.43 4.31 6.70
C ILE A 223 -5.23 3.88 7.93
N PRO A 224 -6.28 4.61 8.34
CA PRO A 224 -7.05 4.29 9.53
C PRO A 224 -7.70 2.90 9.43
N THR A 225 -7.73 2.17 10.56
CA THR A 225 -8.54 0.96 10.68
C THR A 225 -9.99 1.31 10.97
N GLY A 226 -10.91 0.35 10.86
CA GLY A 226 -12.33 0.59 11.09
C GLY A 226 -12.69 1.06 12.49
N GLU A 227 -11.82 0.82 13.50
CA GLU A 227 -12.05 1.24 14.87
C GLU A 227 -11.74 2.72 15.11
N ASP A 228 -10.66 3.21 14.49
CA ASP A 228 -10.07 4.52 14.79
C ASP A 228 -10.49 5.60 13.80
N ALA A 229 -11.06 5.22 12.66
CA ALA A 229 -11.37 6.15 11.60
C ALA A 229 -12.63 7.00 11.93
N PRO A 230 -12.54 8.32 11.81
CA PRO A 230 -13.71 9.16 11.93
C PRO A 230 -14.68 8.90 10.76
N VAL A 231 -15.96 8.84 11.06
CA VAL A 231 -17.01 8.70 10.03
C VAL A 231 -17.19 10.04 9.31
N LEU A 232 -17.00 10.02 7.99
CA LEU A 232 -17.23 11.21 7.17
C LEU A 232 -18.71 11.45 6.88
N LEU A 233 -19.44 10.37 6.59
CA LEU A 233 -20.86 10.42 6.24
C LEU A 233 -21.59 9.30 6.99
N ASP A 234 -22.74 9.65 7.52
CA ASP A 234 -23.60 8.73 8.29
C ASP A 234 -24.93 8.45 7.59
N ASP A 235 -25.72 7.61 8.23
CA ASP A 235 -27.06 7.23 7.78
C ASP A 235 -28.08 8.41 7.72
N ASN A 236 -27.74 9.59 8.23
CA ASN A 236 -28.59 10.77 8.08
C ASN A 236 -28.41 11.44 6.71
N VAL A 237 -27.28 11.23 6.05
CA VAL A 237 -26.93 11.85 4.78
C VAL A 237 -27.04 10.87 3.61
N LEU A 238 -26.35 9.73 3.68
CA LEU A 238 -26.25 8.78 2.56
C LEU A 238 -27.60 8.31 1.99
N PRO A 239 -28.59 7.90 2.78
CA PRO A 239 -29.88 7.44 2.26
C PRO A 239 -30.65 8.47 1.45
N LYS A 240 -30.32 9.76 1.58
CA LYS A 240 -30.97 10.85 0.85
C LYS A 240 -30.35 11.13 -0.51
N ILE A 241 -29.10 10.74 -0.71
CA ILE A 241 -28.30 11.04 -1.90
C ILE A 241 -27.99 9.77 -2.72
N VAL A 242 -28.00 8.59 -2.11
CA VAL A 242 -27.79 7.31 -2.82
C VAL A 242 -29.01 6.99 -3.66
N GLN A 243 -28.79 6.75 -4.94
CA GLN A 243 -29.82 6.43 -5.93
C GLN A 243 -29.88 4.93 -6.26
N ARG A 244 -28.73 4.28 -6.28
CA ARG A 244 -28.57 2.85 -6.52
C ARG A 244 -27.45 2.29 -5.66
N GLU A 245 -27.55 1.03 -5.30
CA GLU A 245 -26.54 0.34 -4.54
C GLU A 245 -26.54 -1.15 -4.82
N SER A 246 -25.39 -1.78 -4.68
CA SER A 246 -25.22 -3.22 -4.73
C SER A 246 -24.07 -3.65 -3.84
N ILE A 247 -24.18 -4.84 -3.26
CA ILE A 247 -23.09 -5.50 -2.54
C ILE A 247 -22.66 -6.72 -3.33
N ASN A 248 -21.36 -6.85 -3.54
CA ASN A 248 -20.73 -8.03 -4.09
C ASN A 248 -19.83 -8.65 -3.04
N THR A 249 -20.13 -9.88 -2.64
CA THR A 249 -19.32 -10.65 -1.69
C THR A 249 -18.39 -11.59 -2.45
N SER A 250 -17.10 -11.55 -2.15
CA SER A 250 -16.11 -12.49 -2.69
C SER A 250 -15.70 -13.50 -1.63
N PHE A 251 -15.97 -14.79 -1.89
CA PHE A 251 -15.41 -15.88 -1.09
C PHE A 251 -13.99 -16.25 -1.52
N GLU A 252 -13.63 -16.00 -2.77
CA GLU A 252 -12.31 -16.34 -3.33
C GLU A 252 -11.18 -15.56 -2.66
N SER A 253 -11.46 -14.32 -2.29
CA SER A 253 -10.51 -13.43 -1.62
C SER A 253 -10.22 -13.81 -0.16
N VAL A 254 -11.06 -14.66 0.45
CA VAL A 254 -10.87 -15.08 1.84
C VAL A 254 -9.63 -15.94 1.99
N LYS A 255 -8.73 -15.55 2.89
CA LYS A 255 -7.54 -16.31 3.26
C LYS A 255 -7.40 -16.28 4.77
N ASN A 256 -7.27 -17.45 5.39
CA ASN A 256 -7.12 -17.57 6.84
C ASN A 256 -5.75 -18.12 7.28
N TYR A 257 -4.88 -18.35 6.31
CA TYR A 257 -3.50 -18.80 6.51
C TYR A 257 -2.61 -18.08 5.49
N ILE A 258 -1.77 -17.18 5.96
CA ILE A 258 -0.85 -16.39 5.13
C ILE A 258 0.58 -16.82 5.43
N GLU A 259 1.32 -17.06 4.37
CA GLU A 259 2.75 -17.38 4.40
C GLU A 259 3.47 -16.32 3.55
N VAL A 260 4.33 -15.53 4.19
CA VAL A 260 5.12 -14.48 3.52
C VAL A 260 6.56 -14.95 3.37
N TRP A 261 7.07 -14.89 2.15
CA TRP A 261 8.46 -15.12 1.81
C TRP A 261 9.07 -13.79 1.34
N GLY A 262 10.05 -13.31 2.08
CA GLY A 262 10.75 -12.07 1.78
C GLY A 262 12.00 -12.30 0.91
N ARG A 263 12.96 -11.40 1.05
CA ARG A 263 14.20 -11.41 0.31
C ARG A 263 15.05 -12.61 0.63
N ASN A 264 15.70 -13.16 -0.39
CA ASN A 264 16.78 -14.11 -0.19
C ASN A 264 17.95 -13.39 0.48
N HIS A 265 18.41 -13.97 1.59
CA HIS A 265 19.65 -13.51 2.23
C HIS A 265 20.85 -14.05 1.48
N ASP A 266 21.92 -13.28 1.47
CA ASP A 266 23.22 -13.83 1.11
C ASP A 266 23.59 -14.90 2.12
N ILE A 267 23.89 -16.10 1.65
CA ILE A 267 24.26 -17.21 2.50
C ILE A 267 25.63 -16.90 3.10
N VAL A 268 25.66 -16.64 4.41
CA VAL A 268 26.91 -16.49 5.15
C VAL A 268 27.31 -17.87 5.70
N ASN A 269 28.45 -18.36 5.21
CA ASN A 269 28.98 -19.63 5.69
C ASN A 269 29.75 -19.46 6.98
N TYR A 270 29.35 -20.18 8.01
CA TYR A 270 30.04 -20.20 9.31
C TYR A 270 30.68 -21.57 9.51
N PRO A 271 32.00 -21.66 9.72
CA PRO A 271 32.66 -22.91 10.07
C PRO A 271 32.08 -23.50 11.35
N SER A 272 31.76 -24.77 11.34
CA SER A 272 31.17 -25.47 12.49
C SER A 272 31.79 -26.86 12.71
N GLU A 273 31.84 -27.25 13.97
CA GLU A 273 32.16 -28.63 14.39
C GLU A 273 30.87 -29.29 14.90
N ILE A 274 30.62 -30.52 14.49
CA ILE A 274 29.46 -31.27 14.92
C ILE A 274 29.91 -32.53 15.66
N THR A 275 29.38 -32.72 16.86
CA THR A 275 29.58 -33.91 17.66
C THR A 275 28.23 -34.57 17.92
N ILE A 276 28.15 -35.89 17.70
CA ILE A 276 26.96 -36.70 17.98
C ILE A 276 27.35 -37.69 19.05
N ASP A 277 26.72 -37.61 20.21
CA ASP A 277 26.95 -38.52 21.33
C ASP A 277 25.62 -38.97 21.95
N GLY A 278 25.35 -40.26 21.91
CA GLY A 278 24.15 -40.84 22.55
C GLY A 278 22.81 -40.27 22.12
N GLY A 279 22.72 -39.71 20.91
CA GLY A 279 21.51 -39.03 20.39
C GLY A 279 21.45 -37.54 20.65
N ALA A 280 22.37 -36.99 21.44
CA ALA A 280 22.59 -35.57 21.55
C ALA A 280 23.45 -35.05 20.39
N ILE A 281 23.08 -33.94 19.79
CA ILE A 281 23.82 -33.30 18.72
C ILE A 281 24.33 -31.94 19.24
N THR A 282 25.64 -31.79 19.23
CA THR A 282 26.29 -30.52 19.61
C THR A 282 26.87 -29.88 18.37
N VAL A 283 26.41 -28.67 18.07
CA VAL A 283 26.86 -27.86 16.93
C VAL A 283 27.64 -26.68 17.48
N LYS A 284 28.92 -26.59 17.18
CA LYS A 284 29.81 -25.51 17.59
C LYS A 284 30.12 -24.64 16.41
N ILE A 285 29.76 -23.34 16.51
CA ILE A 285 29.82 -22.40 15.39
C ILE A 285 30.64 -21.20 15.82
N ALA A 286 31.67 -20.85 15.04
CA ALA A 286 32.50 -19.69 15.31
C ALA A 286 31.79 -18.40 14.83
N ALA A 287 31.77 -17.37 15.69
CA ALA A 287 31.26 -16.04 15.38
C ALA A 287 29.75 -15.91 15.06
N LEU A 288 28.94 -16.91 15.33
CA LEU A 288 27.48 -16.83 15.17
C LEU A 288 26.83 -16.33 16.47
N PRO A 289 25.78 -15.49 16.38
CA PRO A 289 24.96 -15.14 17.55
C PRO A 289 24.20 -16.36 18.10
N GLU A 290 23.71 -16.26 19.34
CA GLU A 290 22.85 -17.27 19.94
C GLU A 290 21.60 -17.51 19.09
N LEU A 291 21.28 -18.77 18.86
CA LEU A 291 20.02 -19.16 18.22
C LEU A 291 18.96 -19.38 19.30
N PRO A 292 17.75 -18.83 19.14
CA PRO A 292 16.65 -19.08 20.07
C PRO A 292 16.40 -20.59 20.28
N ALA A 293 15.97 -20.97 21.50
CA ALA A 293 15.47 -22.32 21.72
C ALA A 293 14.32 -22.61 20.74
N ASN A 294 14.26 -23.84 20.26
CA ASN A 294 13.37 -24.31 19.22
C ASN A 294 13.75 -23.90 17.79
N THR A 295 14.85 -23.19 17.56
CA THR A 295 15.35 -22.98 16.19
C THR A 295 15.61 -24.30 15.51
N MET A 296 15.14 -24.43 14.30
CA MET A 296 15.34 -25.65 13.49
C MET A 296 16.58 -25.51 12.63
N ILE A 297 17.37 -26.56 12.59
CA ILE A 297 18.59 -26.65 11.80
C ILE A 297 18.46 -27.86 10.87
N GLY A 298 18.64 -27.66 9.59
CA GLY A 298 18.78 -28.73 8.62
C GLY A 298 20.20 -29.29 8.66
N PHE A 299 20.31 -30.59 8.86
CA PHE A 299 21.57 -31.29 8.88
C PHE A 299 21.66 -32.29 7.70
N THR A 300 22.66 -32.07 6.85
CA THR A 300 22.91 -32.96 5.71
C THR A 300 24.40 -33.28 5.60
N PRO A 301 24.75 -34.54 5.27
CA PRO A 301 26.14 -34.90 5.06
C PRO A 301 26.75 -34.32 3.79
N ASN A 302 25.94 -33.78 2.90
CA ASN A 302 26.35 -33.20 1.61
C ASN A 302 26.09 -31.71 1.54
N ALA A 303 26.80 -31.01 0.65
CA ALA A 303 26.54 -29.59 0.38
C ALA A 303 25.16 -29.36 -0.29
N ASP A 304 24.65 -30.40 -0.97
CA ASP A 304 23.32 -30.31 -1.59
C ASP A 304 22.25 -30.77 -0.59
N ILE A 305 21.15 -30.00 -0.58
CA ILE A 305 19.96 -30.30 0.19
C ILE A 305 19.26 -31.50 -0.46
N THR A 306 19.29 -32.66 0.22
CA THR A 306 18.73 -33.90 -0.29
C THR A 306 17.66 -34.46 0.66
N ASP A 307 16.88 -35.42 0.18
CA ASP A 307 15.88 -36.16 0.98
C ASP A 307 16.47 -36.91 2.19
N THR A 308 17.80 -37.00 2.27
CA THR A 308 18.51 -37.63 3.39
C THR A 308 18.80 -36.66 4.53
N ALA A 309 18.57 -35.39 4.36
CA ALA A 309 18.74 -34.37 5.40
C ALA A 309 17.71 -34.60 6.53
N ILE A 310 18.16 -34.45 7.77
CA ILE A 310 17.30 -34.50 8.96
C ILE A 310 17.14 -33.12 9.56
N THR A 311 16.02 -32.85 10.22
CA THR A 311 15.83 -31.66 11.03
C THR A 311 16.27 -31.91 12.46
N ILE A 312 17.09 -31.01 13.00
CA ILE A 312 17.42 -30.92 14.42
C ILE A 312 16.86 -29.65 15.03
N LYS A 313 16.57 -29.68 16.30
CA LYS A 313 15.98 -28.58 17.05
C LYS A 313 16.92 -28.12 18.15
N VAL A 314 17.23 -26.82 18.23
CA VAL A 314 18.07 -26.27 19.28
C VAL A 314 17.38 -26.40 20.63
N VAL A 315 18.07 -26.95 21.61
CA VAL A 315 17.60 -27.09 22.98
C VAL A 315 18.23 -26.02 23.87
N SER A 316 19.53 -25.83 23.77
CA SER A 316 20.27 -24.89 24.58
C SER A 316 21.46 -24.27 23.81
N ASN A 317 21.97 -23.16 24.32
CA ASN A 317 23.14 -22.45 23.79
C ASN A 317 24.16 -22.23 24.89
N ASN A 318 25.42 -22.31 24.52
CA ASN A 318 26.55 -21.90 25.37
C ASN A 318 27.50 -21.02 24.56
N VAL A 319 27.76 -19.83 25.05
CA VAL A 319 28.66 -18.87 24.40
C VAL A 319 29.94 -18.74 25.21
N SER A 320 31.05 -19.06 24.58
CA SER A 320 32.37 -18.97 25.21
C SER A 320 33.45 -18.54 24.22
N GLY A 321 34.18 -17.47 24.53
CA GLY A 321 35.31 -17.02 23.72
C GLY A 321 35.01 -16.69 22.27
N GLY A 322 33.83 -16.13 22.00
CA GLY A 322 33.38 -15.80 20.62
C GLY A 322 32.89 -17.00 19.82
N THR A 323 32.72 -18.14 20.47
CA THR A 323 32.17 -19.37 19.86
C THR A 323 30.83 -19.69 20.50
N VAL A 324 29.84 -19.98 19.69
CA VAL A 324 28.51 -20.45 20.12
C VAL A 324 28.45 -21.96 19.96
N THR A 325 28.07 -22.66 21.02
CA THR A 325 27.82 -24.11 21.02
C THR A 325 26.33 -24.31 21.21
N HIS A 326 25.69 -24.98 20.26
CA HIS A 326 24.28 -25.35 20.34
C HIS A 326 24.17 -26.82 20.70
N GLU A 327 23.38 -27.14 21.73
CA GLU A 327 22.86 -28.48 21.94
C GLU A 327 21.54 -28.62 21.18
N ALA A 328 21.41 -29.64 20.37
CA ALA A 328 20.24 -29.88 19.57
C ALA A 328 19.81 -31.34 19.65
N MET A 329 18.55 -31.60 19.37
CA MET A 329 17.98 -32.95 19.27
C MET A 329 17.30 -33.15 17.94
N PRO A 330 17.27 -34.36 17.36
CA PRO A 330 16.48 -34.65 16.19
C PRO A 330 15.02 -34.28 16.42
N LEU A 331 14.39 -33.63 15.45
CA LEU A 331 12.94 -33.48 15.42
C LEU A 331 12.33 -34.78 14.95
N LEU A 332 11.48 -35.39 15.79
CA LEU A 332 10.83 -36.67 15.49
C LEU A 332 9.39 -36.44 15.02
N ASP A 333 8.96 -37.23 14.05
CA ASP A 333 7.57 -37.28 13.63
C ASP A 333 6.69 -38.10 14.62
N GLY A 334 5.39 -38.20 14.33
CA GLY A 334 4.44 -38.93 15.18
C GLY A 334 4.71 -40.44 15.32
N SER A 335 5.62 -41.00 14.52
CA SER A 335 6.08 -42.39 14.60
C SER A 335 7.45 -42.53 15.26
N GLY A 336 8.02 -41.44 15.76
CA GLY A 336 9.31 -41.44 16.42
C GLY A 336 10.51 -41.49 15.47
N GLN A 337 10.30 -41.23 14.18
CA GLN A 337 11.37 -41.16 13.19
C GLN A 337 11.84 -39.72 12.97
N PRO A 338 13.12 -39.48 12.66
CA PRO A 338 13.60 -38.13 12.32
C PRO A 338 12.85 -37.53 11.11
N VAL A 339 12.42 -36.29 11.25
CA VAL A 339 11.79 -35.56 10.15
C VAL A 339 12.80 -35.29 9.04
N LYS A 340 12.49 -35.75 7.83
CA LYS A 340 13.41 -35.70 6.69
C LYS A 340 13.15 -34.54 5.74
N ASN A 341 11.94 -34.09 5.56
CA ASN A 341 11.64 -32.96 4.68
C ASN A 341 11.78 -31.65 5.43
N LEU A 342 12.68 -30.80 4.97
CA LEU A 342 13.03 -29.54 5.59
C LEU A 342 12.37 -28.39 4.85
N ALA A 343 11.80 -27.47 5.61
CA ALA A 343 11.37 -26.18 5.06
C ALA A 343 12.60 -25.38 4.59
N LYS A 344 12.41 -24.51 3.59
CA LYS A 344 13.51 -23.70 3.03
C LYS A 344 14.06 -22.67 4.00
N ASP A 345 13.34 -22.36 5.05
CA ASP A 345 13.61 -21.35 6.07
C ASP A 345 14.39 -21.85 7.30
N VAL A 346 14.91 -23.06 7.26
CA VAL A 346 15.74 -23.58 8.35
C VAL A 346 17.20 -23.20 8.13
N TYR A 347 17.98 -23.13 9.23
CA TYR A 347 19.43 -23.08 9.16
C TYR A 347 19.97 -24.40 8.66
N TRP A 348 21.03 -24.35 7.85
CA TRP A 348 21.62 -25.51 7.25
C TRP A 348 23.02 -25.78 7.77
N VAL A 349 23.31 -27.03 8.00
CA VAL A 349 24.67 -27.50 8.27
C VAL A 349 25.01 -28.60 7.28
N ALA A 350 26.05 -28.39 6.52
CA ALA A 350 26.48 -29.32 5.49
C ALA A 350 27.97 -29.70 5.64
N ASN A 351 28.31 -30.93 5.32
CA ASN A 351 29.69 -31.36 5.24
C ASN A 351 30.34 -30.84 3.96
N VAL A 352 31.39 -30.03 4.09
CA VAL A 352 32.02 -29.36 2.95
C VAL A 352 33.34 -29.97 2.54
N GLN A 353 34.17 -30.38 3.47
CA GLN A 353 35.51 -30.90 3.21
C GLN A 353 36.07 -31.77 4.35
N GLU A 354 36.80 -32.80 4.00
CA GLU A 354 37.69 -33.52 4.91
C GLU A 354 39.13 -33.06 4.60
N VAL A 355 39.76 -32.31 5.51
CA VAL A 355 41.14 -31.88 5.40
C VAL A 355 41.92 -32.51 6.53
N ASN A 356 42.92 -33.34 6.18
CA ASN A 356 43.75 -34.06 7.15
C ASN A 356 42.96 -34.96 8.14
N GLY A 357 41.88 -35.57 7.69
CA GLY A 357 41.03 -36.40 8.55
C GLY A 357 40.07 -35.66 9.44
N VAL A 358 40.01 -34.33 9.35
CA VAL A 358 39.06 -33.50 10.08
C VAL A 358 37.95 -33.05 9.12
N LYS A 359 36.72 -33.44 9.45
CA LYS A 359 35.54 -32.99 8.71
C LYS A 359 35.16 -31.58 9.18
N SER A 360 35.23 -30.65 8.25
CA SER A 360 34.75 -29.27 8.45
C SER A 360 33.32 -29.15 7.95
N TRP A 361 32.45 -28.73 8.81
CA TRP A 361 31.05 -28.49 8.52
C TRP A 361 30.82 -26.99 8.29
N LEU A 362 30.05 -26.66 7.25
CA LEU A 362 29.61 -25.30 7.02
C LEU A 362 28.20 -25.11 7.60
N PHE A 363 28.05 -24.08 8.39
CA PHE A 363 26.76 -23.61 8.84
C PHE A 363 26.32 -22.45 7.94
N MET A 364 25.16 -22.61 7.33
CA MET A 364 24.56 -21.61 6.46
C MET A 364 23.35 -21.03 7.17
N GLY A 365 23.22 -19.72 7.21
CA GLY A 365 22.08 -19.05 7.78
C GLY A 365 20.79 -19.30 6.99
N HIS A 366 19.70 -18.69 7.42
CA HIS A 366 18.45 -18.71 6.68
C HIS A 366 18.65 -18.25 5.25
N GLN A 367 18.05 -18.98 4.31
CA GLN A 367 18.14 -18.61 2.89
C GLN A 367 17.20 -17.47 2.52
N GLN A 368 16.13 -17.27 3.28
CA GLN A 368 15.08 -16.31 2.96
C GLN A 368 14.32 -15.88 4.21
N ALA A 369 13.97 -14.60 4.30
CA ALA A 369 13.06 -14.12 5.33
C ALA A 369 11.68 -14.77 5.15
N ARG A 370 11.08 -15.23 6.26
CA ARG A 370 9.77 -15.92 6.20
C ARG A 370 8.98 -15.76 7.48
N ALA A 371 7.68 -15.64 7.35
CA ALA A 371 6.77 -15.82 8.46
C ALA A 371 5.44 -16.43 8.01
N ILE A 372 4.74 -16.98 8.98
CA ILE A 372 3.39 -17.51 8.82
C ILE A 372 2.52 -16.87 9.90
N TRP A 373 1.33 -16.44 9.47
CA TRP A 373 0.27 -16.05 10.39
C TRP A 373 -1.05 -16.66 9.95
N GLN A 374 -1.87 -17.10 10.92
CA GLN A 374 -3.13 -17.76 10.64
C GLN A 374 -4.20 -17.36 11.67
N ASP A 375 -5.45 -17.59 11.32
CA ASP A 375 -6.55 -17.39 12.26
C ASP A 375 -6.69 -18.59 13.19
N ASP A 376 -6.17 -18.43 14.41
CA ASP A 376 -6.21 -19.41 15.48
C ASP A 376 -7.36 -19.17 16.48
N ASN A 377 -8.25 -18.21 16.22
CA ASN A 377 -9.36 -17.90 17.11
C ASN A 377 -10.52 -18.90 16.90
N PRO A 378 -10.84 -19.77 17.88
CA PRO A 378 -11.92 -20.75 17.75
C PRO A 378 -13.32 -20.14 17.59
N ASP A 379 -13.50 -18.87 17.99
CA ASP A 379 -14.77 -18.16 17.85
C ASP A 379 -14.92 -17.51 16.46
N SER A 380 -13.89 -17.58 15.65
CA SER A 380 -13.88 -17.04 14.30
C SER A 380 -14.64 -17.95 13.34
N PRO A 381 -15.47 -17.40 12.43
CA PRO A 381 -16.07 -18.17 11.34
C PRO A 381 -15.01 -18.69 10.34
N PHE A 382 -13.79 -18.13 10.37
CA PHE A 382 -12.67 -18.52 9.49
C PHE A 382 -11.55 -19.26 10.23
N TYR A 383 -11.82 -19.71 11.44
CA TYR A 383 -10.85 -20.47 12.24
C TYR A 383 -10.25 -21.63 11.43
N THR A 384 -8.91 -21.72 11.36
CA THR A 384 -8.20 -22.73 10.58
C THR A 384 -8.48 -24.17 11.03
N GLY A 385 -8.80 -24.38 12.31
CA GLY A 385 -9.26 -25.66 12.87
C GLY A 385 -10.77 -25.89 12.78
N GLY A 386 -11.53 -24.98 12.20
CA GLY A 386 -12.99 -25.05 12.06
C GLY A 386 -13.44 -25.77 10.80
N SER A 387 -14.74 -25.63 10.48
CA SER A 387 -15.37 -26.30 9.32
C SER A 387 -14.88 -25.77 7.97
N VAL A 388 -14.37 -24.55 7.92
CA VAL A 388 -13.81 -23.94 6.70
C VAL A 388 -12.45 -24.54 6.34
N GLY A 389 -11.70 -25.00 7.36
CA GLY A 389 -10.34 -25.52 7.19
C GLY A 389 -9.34 -24.42 6.80
N ILE A 390 -8.18 -24.84 6.30
CA ILE A 390 -7.10 -23.92 5.90
C ILE A 390 -7.32 -23.46 4.47
N ILE A 391 -7.46 -22.15 4.29
CA ILE A 391 -7.45 -21.46 3.00
C ILE A 391 -6.15 -20.66 2.92
N ARG A 392 -5.14 -21.26 2.27
CA ARG A 392 -3.77 -20.74 2.24
C ARG A 392 -3.55 -19.74 1.12
N GLU A 393 -2.71 -18.73 1.41
CA GLU A 393 -2.03 -17.93 0.41
C GLU A 393 -0.54 -17.84 0.73
N VAL A 394 0.28 -17.89 -0.31
CA VAL A 394 1.73 -17.73 -0.23
C VAL A 394 2.12 -16.49 -1.01
N LEU A 395 2.73 -15.53 -0.32
CA LEU A 395 3.11 -14.23 -0.84
C LEU A 395 4.63 -14.17 -1.00
N TYR A 396 5.11 -13.87 -2.21
CA TYR A 396 6.54 -13.84 -2.55
C TYR A 396 6.80 -13.04 -3.81
N GLY A 397 8.04 -12.57 -3.98
CA GLY A 397 8.46 -11.79 -5.16
C GLY A 397 7.91 -10.36 -5.17
N GLY A 398 8.35 -9.55 -6.13
CA GLY A 398 7.90 -8.16 -6.24
C GLY A 398 8.17 -7.36 -4.97
N ASP A 399 7.14 -6.74 -4.43
CA ASP A 399 7.23 -5.90 -3.21
C ASP A 399 7.69 -6.70 -1.97
N TYR A 400 7.45 -8.00 -1.94
CA TYR A 400 7.87 -8.86 -0.83
C TYR A 400 9.39 -9.08 -0.80
N ASP A 401 10.11 -8.90 -1.92
CA ASP A 401 11.57 -8.98 -1.97
C ASP A 401 12.25 -7.86 -1.16
N ASN A 402 11.50 -6.85 -0.75
CA ASN A 402 11.96 -5.80 0.16
C ASN A 402 11.92 -6.22 1.64
N ILE A 403 11.27 -7.33 1.96
CA ILE A 403 11.19 -7.87 3.33
C ILE A 403 12.46 -8.65 3.64
N THR A 404 13.29 -8.13 4.55
CA THR A 404 14.63 -8.66 4.81
C THR A 404 14.78 -9.40 6.13
N SER A 405 13.73 -9.45 6.96
CA SER A 405 13.75 -10.18 8.24
C SER A 405 12.45 -10.92 8.49
N ASP A 406 12.54 -11.97 9.30
CA ASP A 406 11.36 -12.74 9.72
C ASP A 406 10.37 -11.88 10.52
N GLU A 407 10.86 -10.87 11.24
CA GLU A 407 10.02 -9.93 11.99
C GLU A 407 9.15 -9.08 11.03
N LEU A 408 9.75 -8.53 9.97
CA LEU A 408 9.02 -7.77 8.95
C LEU A 408 8.06 -8.69 8.17
N ALA A 409 8.48 -9.92 7.89
CA ALA A 409 7.61 -10.91 7.25
C ALA A 409 6.39 -11.23 8.13
N LEU A 410 6.58 -11.31 9.46
CA LEU A 410 5.49 -11.54 10.41
C LEU A 410 4.51 -10.36 10.46
N GLU A 411 5.03 -9.13 10.53
CA GLU A 411 4.17 -7.93 10.49
C GLU A 411 3.36 -7.87 9.18
N ARG A 412 4.00 -8.21 8.06
CA ARG A 412 3.30 -8.30 6.77
C ARG A 412 2.24 -9.41 6.77
N ALA A 413 2.55 -10.60 7.27
CA ALA A 413 1.61 -11.71 7.33
C ALA A 413 0.38 -11.37 8.19
N LYS A 414 0.57 -10.68 9.33
CA LYS A 414 -0.53 -10.19 10.17
C LYS A 414 -1.41 -9.18 9.43
N LEU A 415 -0.80 -8.23 8.72
CA LEU A 415 -1.55 -7.25 7.95
C LEU A 415 -2.38 -7.92 6.84
N GLU A 416 -1.80 -8.87 6.13
CA GLU A 416 -2.50 -9.61 5.07
C GLU A 416 -3.68 -10.42 5.63
N ILE A 417 -3.51 -11.07 6.79
CA ILE A 417 -4.63 -11.72 7.50
C ILE A 417 -5.71 -10.71 7.88
N TYR A 418 -5.32 -9.56 8.41
CA TYR A 418 -6.26 -8.50 8.74
C TYR A 418 -7.14 -8.10 7.55
N TRP A 419 -6.55 -8.00 6.35
CA TRP A 419 -7.28 -7.63 5.14
C TRP A 419 -8.03 -8.78 4.45
N LYS A 420 -7.54 -10.02 4.56
CA LYS A 420 -8.03 -11.15 3.77
C LYS A 420 -8.85 -12.19 4.56
N CYS A 421 -8.66 -12.26 5.89
CA CYS A 421 -9.41 -13.20 6.73
C CYS A 421 -10.79 -12.65 7.09
N ARG A 422 -11.55 -12.29 6.06
CA ARG A 422 -12.90 -11.71 6.15
C ARG A 422 -13.65 -11.92 4.85
N LEU A 423 -14.96 -11.73 4.87
CA LEU A 423 -15.71 -11.56 3.63
C LEU A 423 -15.36 -10.17 3.08
N ASN A 424 -14.89 -10.14 1.84
CA ASN A 424 -14.69 -8.87 1.15
C ASN A 424 -15.98 -8.50 0.43
N ASP A 425 -16.78 -7.72 1.13
CA ASP A 425 -17.96 -7.10 0.58
C ASP A 425 -17.58 -5.76 -0.06
N THR A 426 -17.81 -5.65 -1.35
CA THR A 426 -17.67 -4.38 -2.07
C THR A 426 -19.06 -3.77 -2.20
N LEU A 427 -19.25 -2.64 -1.54
CA LEU A 427 -20.43 -1.80 -1.72
C LEU A 427 -20.20 -0.86 -2.88
N SER A 428 -20.99 -1.03 -3.94
CA SER A 428 -21.01 -0.09 -5.07
C SER A 428 -22.26 0.77 -4.97
N MET A 429 -22.08 2.09 -5.02
CA MET A 429 -23.16 3.08 -4.91
C MET A 429 -23.11 4.05 -6.08
N GLY A 430 -24.29 4.30 -6.71
CA GLY A 430 -24.49 5.46 -7.56
C GLY A 430 -25.25 6.52 -6.79
N MET A 431 -24.70 7.73 -6.70
CA MET A 431 -25.26 8.79 -5.88
C MET A 431 -25.08 10.18 -6.47
N LEU A 432 -25.67 11.17 -5.82
CA LEU A 432 -25.38 12.57 -6.11
C LEU A 432 -23.92 12.89 -5.74
N PRO A 433 -23.21 13.68 -6.53
CA PRO A 433 -21.81 14.00 -6.26
C PRO A 433 -21.63 14.70 -4.91
N ILE A 434 -20.67 14.22 -4.15
CA ILE A 434 -20.18 14.84 -2.92
C ILE A 434 -18.83 15.48 -3.25
N PRO A 435 -18.75 16.82 -3.37
CA PRO A 435 -17.57 17.49 -3.89
C PRO A 435 -16.31 17.37 -3.06
N TRP A 436 -16.43 16.99 -1.79
CA TRP A 436 -15.28 16.86 -0.86
C TRP A 436 -14.96 15.39 -0.52
N LEU A 437 -15.59 14.43 -1.22
CA LEU A 437 -15.32 13.02 -0.98
C LEU A 437 -13.88 12.68 -1.35
N ASP A 438 -13.26 11.85 -0.53
CA ASP A 438 -11.94 11.29 -0.81
C ASP A 438 -11.90 9.79 -0.49
N VAL A 439 -10.92 9.10 -1.07
CA VAL A 439 -10.67 7.67 -0.80
C VAL A 439 -10.02 7.48 0.57
N ASN A 440 -10.06 6.25 1.08
CA ASN A 440 -9.65 5.87 2.42
C ASN A 440 -10.37 6.64 3.54
N THR A 441 -11.52 7.23 3.24
CA THR A 441 -12.44 7.80 4.23
C THR A 441 -13.52 6.81 4.58
N VAL A 442 -14.03 6.90 5.82
CA VAL A 442 -15.02 5.98 6.37
C VAL A 442 -16.42 6.57 6.28
N ILE A 443 -17.34 5.75 5.84
CA ILE A 443 -18.76 6.04 5.82
C ILE A 443 -19.52 4.99 6.65
N GLU A 444 -20.65 5.39 7.25
CA GLU A 444 -21.63 4.48 7.89
C GLU A 444 -22.89 4.43 7.03
N HIS A 445 -23.30 3.22 6.65
CA HIS A 445 -24.46 3.03 5.79
C HIS A 445 -25.21 1.74 6.11
N ALA A 446 -26.54 1.83 6.15
CA ALA A 446 -27.44 0.68 6.15
C ALA A 446 -27.93 0.43 4.72
N VAL A 447 -27.45 -0.62 4.09
CA VAL A 447 -27.86 -0.97 2.73
C VAL A 447 -29.36 -1.22 2.70
N LYS A 448 -30.06 -0.74 1.70
CA LYS A 448 -31.52 -0.86 1.55
C LYS A 448 -31.99 -2.31 1.68
N GLY A 449 -32.84 -2.54 2.68
CA GLY A 449 -33.28 -3.87 3.07
C GLY A 449 -32.49 -4.51 4.21
N GLY A 450 -31.34 -3.93 4.59
CA GLY A 450 -30.60 -4.28 5.80
C GLY A 450 -31.18 -3.62 7.05
N THR A 451 -30.97 -4.23 8.20
CA THR A 451 -31.39 -3.70 9.49
C THR A 451 -30.20 -3.17 10.30
N THR A 452 -28.99 -3.33 9.79
CA THR A 452 -27.76 -3.01 10.51
C THR A 452 -26.97 -1.98 9.72
N THR A 453 -26.53 -0.93 10.39
CA THR A 453 -25.57 0.04 9.87
C THR A 453 -24.17 -0.56 9.96
N GLU A 454 -23.45 -0.55 8.87
CA GLU A 454 -22.08 -1.04 8.77
C GLU A 454 -21.13 0.09 8.36
N ARG A 455 -19.86 -0.10 8.64
CA ARG A 455 -18.80 0.83 8.22
C ARG A 455 -18.15 0.36 6.95
N TYR A 456 -17.93 1.30 6.05
CA TYR A 456 -17.26 1.07 4.77
C TYR A 456 -16.14 2.08 4.58
N MET A 457 -15.04 1.65 3.99
CA MET A 457 -13.95 2.52 3.53
C MET A 457 -14.06 2.71 2.03
N ILE A 458 -14.10 3.95 1.58
CA ILE A 458 -14.14 4.29 0.16
C ILE A 458 -12.80 3.94 -0.47
N LYS A 459 -12.82 3.10 -1.50
CA LYS A 459 -11.62 2.68 -2.23
C LYS A 459 -11.44 3.41 -3.54
N SER A 460 -12.53 3.63 -4.25
CA SER A 460 -12.50 4.41 -5.48
C SER A 460 -13.81 5.13 -5.74
N PHE A 461 -13.75 6.20 -6.49
CA PHE A 461 -14.94 6.84 -7.06
C PHE A 461 -14.64 7.52 -8.37
N SER A 462 -15.69 7.71 -9.17
CA SER A 462 -15.71 8.61 -10.31
C SER A 462 -16.87 9.59 -10.18
N ALA A 463 -16.61 10.87 -10.38
CA ALA A 463 -17.62 11.92 -10.33
C ALA A 463 -17.65 12.66 -11.66
N ASP A 464 -18.82 12.68 -12.30
CA ASP A 464 -19.11 13.46 -13.49
C ASP A 464 -19.81 14.77 -13.07
N TYR A 465 -19.23 15.89 -13.43
CA TYR A 465 -19.74 17.22 -13.14
C TYR A 465 -20.34 17.91 -14.36
N GLY A 466 -20.66 17.16 -15.42
CA GLY A 466 -21.44 17.64 -16.56
C GLY A 466 -22.93 17.82 -16.24
N ASP A 467 -23.75 18.04 -17.28
CA ASP A 467 -25.17 18.39 -17.17
C ASP A 467 -26.01 17.38 -16.36
N VAL A 468 -25.77 16.08 -16.56
CA VAL A 468 -26.54 15.02 -15.88
C VAL A 468 -25.89 14.60 -14.58
N GLY A 469 -24.62 14.75 -14.46
CA GLY A 469 -23.69 14.53 -13.36
C GLY A 469 -24.11 13.54 -12.28
N GLY A 470 -23.28 12.54 -12.05
CA GLY A 470 -23.45 11.52 -11.03
C GLY A 470 -22.13 11.14 -10.40
N MET A 471 -22.18 10.34 -9.35
CA MET A 471 -20.99 9.80 -8.69
C MET A 471 -21.18 8.31 -8.48
N ASP A 472 -20.20 7.53 -8.96
CA ASP A 472 -20.11 6.11 -8.69
C ASP A 472 -19.00 5.86 -7.68
N VAL A 473 -19.33 5.21 -6.58
CA VAL A 473 -18.42 4.96 -5.44
C VAL A 473 -18.31 3.48 -5.20
N ASN A 474 -17.09 2.99 -5.01
CA ASN A 474 -16.81 1.65 -4.52
C ASN A 474 -16.17 1.74 -3.13
N ALA A 475 -16.75 1.04 -2.19
CA ALA A 475 -16.30 0.99 -0.82
C ALA A 475 -16.20 -0.46 -0.35
N MET A 476 -15.22 -0.73 0.50
CA MET A 476 -15.06 -2.04 1.13
C MET A 476 -15.59 -2.01 2.54
N THR A 477 -16.17 -3.12 3.02
CA THR A 477 -16.61 -3.24 4.40
C THR A 477 -15.42 -3.14 5.35
N LEU A 478 -15.53 -2.26 6.35
CA LEU A 478 -14.59 -2.18 7.46
C LEU A 478 -15.15 -2.96 8.65
N TYR A 479 -14.47 -4.03 8.96
CA TYR A 479 -14.75 -4.75 10.20
C TYR A 479 -13.94 -4.10 11.31
N PRO A 480 -14.56 -3.68 12.42
CA PRO A 480 -13.84 -3.02 13.53
C PRO A 480 -12.79 -3.94 14.14
N TYR A 481 -12.99 -5.24 14.03
CA TYR A 481 -12.08 -6.21 14.59
C TYR A 481 -12.27 -7.58 13.95
N TYR A 482 -11.28 -8.05 13.18
CA TYR A 482 -11.23 -9.48 12.84
C TYR A 482 -10.13 -9.80 11.81
N PRO A 483 -9.28 -10.76 12.03
CA PRO A 483 -8.75 -11.24 13.30
C PRO A 483 -7.94 -10.16 14.01
N PRO A 484 -7.56 -10.34 15.27
CA PRO A 484 -6.73 -9.35 15.95
C PRO A 484 -5.43 -9.17 15.19
N TYR A 485 -5.21 -7.95 14.84
CA TYR A 485 -3.99 -7.52 14.17
C TYR A 485 -2.87 -7.40 15.19
#